data_2a17f464e074abd526c4265a51f4b78f
#
_entry.id   2a17f464e074abd526c4265a51f4b78f
#
_cell.length_a   1.000
_cell.length_b   1.000
_cell.length_c   1.000
_cell.angle_alpha   90.00
_cell.angle_beta   90.00
_cell.angle_gamma   90.00
#
_symmetry.space_group_name_H-M   'P 1'
#
loop_
_entity.id
_entity.type
_entity.pdbx_description
1 polymer ?
#
loop_
_entity_poly.entity_id
_entity_poly.type
_entity_poly.pdbx_seq_one_letter_code
_entity_poly.pdbx_strand_id
1 'polypeptide(L)'
;ALPILLYLLFIAYLISLTEVNLTGGGEQFLLGQAMHADTHIMWIVGMMILHFVFSVLSFSSGLPGGSFIPTLVTGGLIGQIVALILVRQGIIGYENISYVMLICMSAFLVAVIRTPLTAIVLITEITGHLEVFYPSIVVGGLTYYFTEMLQIQPFNVTLYDDMINSPEFQEEKRYTL
;
A
#
# COMPACT_ATOMS: atom_id res chain seq x y z
N ALA A 1 -9.31 25.53 0.62
CA ALA A 1 -10.63 24.87 0.70
C ALA A 1 -11.15 24.37 -0.66
N LEU A 2 -11.08 25.19 -1.72
CA LEU A 2 -11.59 24.81 -3.05
C LEU A 2 -10.95 23.57 -3.67
N PRO A 3 -9.61 23.39 -3.67
CA PRO A 3 -8.98 22.19 -4.24
C PRO A 3 -9.34 20.92 -3.48
N ILE A 4 -9.52 21.00 -2.16
CA ILE A 4 -9.93 19.88 -1.32
C ILE A 4 -11.37 19.44 -1.66
N LEU A 5 -12.27 20.41 -1.84
CA LEU A 5 -13.66 20.14 -2.20
C LEU A 5 -13.78 19.51 -3.59
N LEU A 6 -13.01 20.01 -4.56
CA LEU A 6 -12.93 19.42 -5.90
C LEU A 6 -12.36 17.99 -5.88
N TYR A 7 -11.37 17.74 -5.04
CA TYR A 7 -10.80 16.42 -4.83
C TYR A 7 -11.84 15.44 -4.24
N LEU A 8 -12.56 15.86 -3.19
CA LEU A 8 -13.61 15.04 -2.57
C LEU A 8 -14.77 14.77 -3.55
N LEU A 9 -15.19 15.75 -4.33
CA LEU A 9 -16.24 15.58 -5.35
C LEU A 9 -15.78 14.62 -6.46
N PHE A 10 -14.52 14.72 -6.88
CA PHE A 10 -13.95 13.83 -7.90
C PHE A 10 -13.84 12.38 -7.39
N ILE A 11 -13.44 12.19 -6.13
CA ILE A 11 -13.44 10.86 -5.50
C ILE A 11 -14.86 10.31 -5.38
N ALA A 12 -15.82 11.11 -4.91
CA ALA A 12 -17.22 10.70 -4.81
C ALA A 12 -17.82 10.32 -6.18
N TYR A 13 -17.48 11.07 -7.22
CA TYR A 13 -17.86 10.77 -8.60
C TYR A 13 -17.24 9.44 -9.09
N LEU A 14 -15.96 9.19 -8.81
CA LEU A 14 -15.29 7.93 -9.18
C LEU A 14 -15.86 6.73 -8.42
N ILE A 15 -16.15 6.87 -7.14
CA ILE A 15 -16.81 5.82 -6.34
C ILE A 15 -18.19 5.50 -6.95
N SER A 16 -18.94 6.53 -7.35
CA SER A 16 -20.24 6.38 -7.99
C SER A 16 -20.17 5.67 -9.34
N LEU A 17 -19.10 5.90 -10.11
CA LEU A 17 -18.91 5.29 -11.43
C LEU A 17 -18.42 3.82 -11.36
N THR A 18 -17.59 3.51 -10.38
CA THR A 18 -16.88 2.21 -10.31
C THR A 18 -17.53 1.24 -9.32
N GLU A 19 -18.49 1.71 -8.51
CA GLU A 19 -19.04 0.98 -7.35
C GLU A 19 -17.95 0.47 -6.37
N VAL A 20 -16.72 0.97 -6.52
CA VAL A 20 -15.56 0.55 -5.74
C VAL A 20 -15.25 1.62 -4.70
N ASN A 21 -15.25 1.26 -3.43
CA ASN A 21 -14.86 2.12 -2.32
C ASN A 21 -13.33 2.33 -2.31
N LEU A 22 -12.84 3.23 -3.15
CA LEU A 22 -11.41 3.58 -3.22
C LEU A 22 -10.90 4.30 -1.96
N THR A 23 -11.80 4.84 -1.14
CA THR A 23 -11.50 5.62 0.07
C THR A 23 -11.91 4.92 1.37
N GLY A 24 -12.74 3.90 1.28
CA GLY A 24 -13.10 3.05 2.43
C GLY A 24 -11.90 2.21 2.86
N GLY A 25 -11.77 1.96 4.15
CA GLY A 25 -10.62 1.28 4.75
C GLY A 25 -10.09 0.15 3.88
N GLY A 26 -8.80 0.23 3.53
CA GLY A 26 -8.15 -0.61 2.52
C GLY A 26 -8.36 -2.12 2.68
N GLU A 27 -8.72 -2.56 3.89
CA GLU A 27 -9.06 -3.94 4.20
C GLU A 27 -10.32 -4.42 3.44
N GLN A 28 -11.42 -3.67 3.48
CA GLN A 28 -12.66 -4.04 2.79
C GLN A 28 -12.49 -4.02 1.26
N PHE A 29 -11.69 -3.08 0.76
CA PHE A 29 -11.35 -3.02 -0.64
C PHE A 29 -10.55 -4.25 -1.09
N LEU A 30 -9.51 -4.62 -0.33
CA LEU A 30 -8.64 -5.74 -0.67
C LEU A 30 -9.35 -7.09 -0.54
N LEU A 31 -10.14 -7.28 0.53
CA LEU A 31 -10.92 -8.50 0.73
C LEU A 31 -12.05 -8.61 -0.29
N GLY A 32 -12.72 -7.51 -0.63
CA GLY A 32 -13.76 -7.49 -1.66
C GLY A 32 -13.20 -7.84 -3.05
N GLN A 33 -12.04 -7.32 -3.41
CA GLN A 33 -11.38 -7.62 -4.67
C GLN A 33 -10.84 -9.06 -4.74
N ALA A 34 -10.36 -9.61 -3.62
CA ALA A 34 -9.90 -11.00 -3.56
C ALA A 34 -11.00 -12.02 -3.85
N MET A 35 -12.24 -11.67 -3.56
CA MET A 35 -13.40 -12.53 -3.82
C MET A 35 -13.82 -12.62 -5.31
N HIS A 36 -13.36 -11.68 -6.14
CA HIS A 36 -13.67 -11.66 -7.57
C HIS A 36 -12.52 -12.29 -8.39
N ALA A 37 -12.45 -13.62 -8.34
CA ALA A 37 -11.44 -14.41 -9.06
C ALA A 37 -11.48 -14.24 -10.61
N ASP A 38 -12.59 -13.77 -11.15
CA ASP A 38 -12.78 -13.54 -12.59
C ASP A 38 -12.29 -12.16 -13.07
N THR A 39 -11.66 -11.38 -12.17
CA THR A 39 -11.23 -10.03 -12.53
C THR A 39 -10.08 -10.07 -13.56
N HIS A 40 -10.22 -9.32 -14.63
CA HIS A 40 -9.17 -9.20 -15.64
C HIS A 40 -7.95 -8.47 -15.04
N ILE A 41 -6.73 -9.02 -15.24
CA ILE A 41 -5.48 -8.41 -14.77
C ILE A 41 -5.36 -6.94 -15.20
N MET A 42 -5.82 -6.61 -16.42
CA MET A 42 -5.79 -5.24 -16.94
C MET A 42 -6.63 -4.28 -16.10
N TRP A 43 -7.75 -4.74 -15.52
CA TRP A 43 -8.57 -3.96 -14.61
C TRP A 43 -7.82 -3.66 -13.31
N ILE A 44 -7.15 -4.66 -12.74
CA ILE A 44 -6.37 -4.51 -11.51
C ILE A 44 -5.19 -3.55 -11.71
N VAL A 45 -4.50 -3.64 -12.86
CA VAL A 45 -3.43 -2.71 -13.23
C VAL A 45 -3.98 -1.28 -13.36
N GLY A 46 -5.13 -1.10 -13.98
CA GLY A 46 -5.81 0.20 -14.06
C GLY A 46 -6.12 0.77 -12.67
N MET A 47 -6.65 -0.06 -11.76
CA MET A 47 -6.95 0.32 -10.37
C MET A 47 -5.67 0.65 -9.60
N MET A 48 -4.59 -0.08 -9.83
CA MET A 48 -3.30 0.19 -9.20
C MET A 48 -2.73 1.55 -9.63
N ILE A 49 -2.77 1.86 -10.93
CA ILE A 49 -2.33 3.17 -11.45
C ILE A 49 -3.19 4.29 -10.87
N LEU A 50 -4.52 4.11 -10.87
CA LEU A 50 -5.46 5.08 -10.32
C LEU A 50 -5.20 5.32 -8.83
N HIS A 51 -5.06 4.24 -8.04
CA HIS A 51 -4.72 4.32 -6.62
C HIS A 51 -3.39 5.04 -6.38
N PHE A 52 -2.37 4.75 -7.18
CA PHE A 52 -1.07 5.43 -7.08
C PHE A 52 -1.18 6.93 -7.35
N VAL A 53 -1.88 7.32 -8.42
CA VAL A 53 -2.12 8.75 -8.75
C VAL A 53 -2.85 9.46 -7.61
N PHE A 54 -3.91 8.85 -7.05
CA PHE A 54 -4.63 9.41 -5.90
C PHE A 54 -3.77 9.53 -4.66
N SER A 55 -2.94 8.53 -4.38
CA SER A 55 -2.03 8.58 -3.25
C SER A 55 -1.05 9.75 -3.38
N VAL A 56 -0.44 9.94 -4.55
CA VAL A 56 0.47 11.06 -4.81
C VAL A 56 -0.25 12.41 -4.66
N LEU A 57 -1.45 12.55 -5.24
CA LEU A 57 -2.24 13.78 -5.11
C LEU A 57 -2.64 14.07 -3.66
N SER A 58 -2.99 13.03 -2.90
CA SER A 58 -3.33 13.15 -1.48
C SER A 58 -2.13 13.62 -0.65
N PHE A 59 -0.95 13.05 -0.87
CA PHE A 59 0.27 13.52 -0.20
C PHE A 59 0.65 14.94 -0.59
N SER A 60 0.47 15.33 -1.85
CA SER A 60 0.76 16.67 -2.33
C SER A 60 -0.19 17.74 -1.78
N SER A 61 -1.34 17.36 -1.23
CA SER A 61 -2.32 18.30 -0.67
C SER A 61 -1.92 18.91 0.67
N GLY A 62 -0.83 18.40 1.31
CA GLY A 62 -0.37 18.85 2.62
C GLY A 62 -1.31 18.49 3.79
N LEU A 63 -2.34 17.70 3.53
CA LEU A 63 -3.20 17.19 4.59
C LEU A 63 -2.48 16.11 5.39
N PRO A 64 -2.57 16.13 6.74
CA PRO A 64 -2.02 15.07 7.56
C PRO A 64 -2.74 13.76 7.25
N GLY A 65 -2.13 12.92 6.46
CA GLY A 65 -2.63 11.59 6.07
C GLY A 65 -1.61 10.50 6.39
N GLY A 66 -2.09 9.32 6.77
CA GLY A 66 -1.22 8.16 7.00
C GLY A 66 -0.76 7.56 5.67
N SER A 67 0.54 7.39 5.49
CA SER A 67 1.12 6.67 4.34
C SER A 67 0.89 5.16 4.39
N PHE A 68 0.46 4.67 5.54
CA PHE A 68 0.35 3.25 5.85
C PHE A 68 -0.69 2.53 4.98
N ILE A 69 -1.94 3.02 4.97
CA ILE A 69 -3.04 2.39 4.22
C ILE A 69 -2.79 2.38 2.72
N PRO A 70 -2.37 3.49 2.07
CA PRO A 70 -2.01 3.46 0.65
C PRO A 70 -0.91 2.46 0.31
N THR A 71 0.08 2.30 1.20
CA THR A 71 1.14 1.31 1.04
C THR A 71 0.59 -0.12 1.08
N LEU A 72 -0.31 -0.41 2.02
CA LEU A 72 -0.95 -1.73 2.11
C LEU A 72 -1.78 -2.05 0.86
N VAL A 73 -2.61 -1.11 0.41
CA VAL A 73 -3.45 -1.29 -0.79
C VAL A 73 -2.58 -1.56 -2.01
N THR A 74 -1.50 -0.81 -2.18
CA THR A 74 -0.55 -1.03 -3.29
C THR A 74 0.06 -2.44 -3.23
N GLY A 75 0.52 -2.86 -2.05
CA GLY A 75 1.06 -4.21 -1.83
C GLY A 75 0.04 -5.31 -2.14
N GLY A 76 -1.22 -5.11 -1.73
CA GLY A 76 -2.32 -6.02 -2.01
C GLY A 76 -2.65 -6.15 -3.49
N LEU A 77 -2.72 -5.03 -4.23
CA LEU A 77 -2.96 -5.03 -5.68
C LEU A 77 -1.82 -5.73 -6.45
N ILE A 78 -0.57 -5.49 -6.06
CA ILE A 78 0.58 -6.22 -6.61
C ILE A 78 0.43 -7.71 -6.31
N GLY A 79 0.09 -8.07 -5.07
CA GLY A 79 -0.12 -9.45 -4.65
C GLY A 79 -1.25 -10.13 -5.43
N GLN A 80 -2.33 -9.42 -5.73
CA GLN A 80 -3.43 -9.93 -6.55
C GLN A 80 -2.99 -10.22 -7.99
N ILE A 81 -2.21 -9.34 -8.60
CA ILE A 81 -1.65 -9.56 -9.94
C ILE A 81 -0.77 -10.81 -9.94
N VAL A 82 0.13 -10.93 -8.97
CA VAL A 82 1.01 -12.10 -8.82
C VAL A 82 0.19 -13.38 -8.63
N ALA A 83 -0.79 -13.36 -7.72
CA ALA A 83 -1.66 -14.50 -7.46
C ALA A 83 -2.41 -14.96 -8.72
N LEU A 84 -2.99 -14.04 -9.48
CA LEU A 84 -3.71 -14.37 -10.73
C LEU A 84 -2.78 -14.96 -11.80
N ILE A 85 -1.53 -14.50 -11.88
CA ILE A 85 -0.53 -15.09 -12.77
C ILE A 85 -0.24 -16.53 -12.34
N LEU A 86 -0.04 -16.79 -11.04
CA LEU A 86 0.22 -18.13 -10.50
C LEU A 86 -0.97 -19.07 -10.70
N VAL A 87 -2.19 -18.57 -10.53
CA VAL A 87 -3.42 -19.34 -10.82
C VAL A 87 -3.51 -19.71 -12.31
N ARG A 88 -3.24 -18.76 -13.21
CA ARG A 88 -3.25 -19.03 -14.66
C ARG A 88 -2.19 -20.04 -15.09
N GLN A 89 -1.08 -20.11 -14.40
CA GLN A 89 -0.03 -21.13 -14.61
C GLN A 89 -0.36 -22.48 -13.95
N GLY A 90 -1.46 -22.57 -13.19
CA GLY A 90 -1.87 -23.79 -12.49
C GLY A 90 -1.00 -24.12 -11.28
N ILE A 91 -0.24 -23.17 -10.76
CA ILE A 91 0.66 -23.36 -9.60
C ILE A 91 -0.12 -23.34 -8.30
N ILE A 92 -1.11 -22.45 -8.18
CA ILE A 92 -1.98 -22.31 -7.00
C ILE A 92 -3.46 -22.35 -7.39
N GLY A 93 -4.33 -22.76 -6.46
CA GLY A 93 -5.78 -22.67 -6.62
C GLY A 93 -6.33 -21.27 -6.35
N TYR A 94 -7.55 -20.99 -6.82
CA TYR A 94 -8.23 -19.70 -6.61
C TYR A 94 -8.41 -19.37 -5.12
N GLU A 95 -8.57 -20.37 -4.27
CA GLU A 95 -8.71 -20.22 -2.82
C GLU A 95 -7.46 -19.60 -2.15
N ASN A 96 -6.31 -19.68 -2.80
CA ASN A 96 -5.05 -19.18 -2.25
C ASN A 96 -4.71 -17.75 -2.67
N ILE A 97 -5.55 -17.09 -3.47
CA ILE A 97 -5.31 -15.71 -3.94
C ILE A 97 -5.15 -14.76 -2.75
N SER A 98 -6.06 -14.85 -1.76
CA SER A 98 -6.03 -14.00 -0.56
C SER A 98 -4.73 -14.15 0.22
N TYR A 99 -4.22 -15.38 0.37
CA TYR A 99 -2.97 -15.63 1.07
C TYR A 99 -1.77 -14.97 0.37
N VAL A 100 -1.68 -15.08 -0.95
CA VAL A 100 -0.61 -14.43 -1.73
C VAL A 100 -0.71 -12.92 -1.61
N MET A 101 -1.92 -12.36 -1.66
CA MET A 101 -2.15 -10.91 -1.45
C MET A 101 -1.62 -10.44 -0.10
N LEU A 102 -1.98 -11.13 0.99
CA LEU A 102 -1.57 -10.77 2.35
C LEU A 102 -0.04 -10.86 2.55
N ILE A 103 0.59 -11.89 1.98
CA ILE A 103 2.05 -12.03 1.99
C ILE A 103 2.71 -10.86 1.23
N CYS A 104 2.20 -10.51 0.07
CA CYS A 104 2.70 -9.37 -0.71
C CYS A 104 2.47 -8.03 -0.02
N MET A 105 1.34 -7.85 0.69
CA MET A 105 1.09 -6.66 1.53
C MET A 105 2.16 -6.50 2.60
N SER A 106 2.47 -7.59 3.33
CA SER A 106 3.51 -7.55 4.36
C SER A 106 4.89 -7.27 3.77
N ALA A 107 5.24 -7.92 2.66
CA ALA A 107 6.51 -7.71 1.98
C ALA A 107 6.66 -6.27 1.48
N PHE A 108 5.61 -5.71 0.86
CA PHE A 108 5.66 -4.32 0.36
C PHE A 108 5.79 -3.33 1.51
N LEU A 109 5.10 -3.56 2.63
CA LEU A 109 5.23 -2.74 3.83
C LEU A 109 6.65 -2.80 4.41
N VAL A 110 7.26 -4.00 4.46
CA VAL A 110 8.66 -4.18 4.86
C VAL A 110 9.60 -3.40 3.94
N ALA A 111 9.38 -3.44 2.63
CA ALA A 111 10.20 -2.70 1.67
C ALA A 111 10.17 -1.18 1.89
N VAL A 112 9.00 -0.63 2.21
CA VAL A 112 8.79 0.82 2.35
C VAL A 112 9.24 1.33 3.71
N ILE A 113 8.85 0.66 4.81
CA ILE A 113 9.06 1.15 6.19
C ILE A 113 10.32 0.59 6.82
N ARG A 114 10.85 -0.53 6.33
CA ARG A 114 12.03 -1.23 6.86
C ARG A 114 11.89 -1.75 8.30
N THR A 115 10.66 -2.08 8.72
CA THR A 115 10.37 -2.68 10.01
C THR A 115 9.69 -4.05 9.82
N PRO A 116 10.46 -5.13 9.55
CA PRO A 116 9.90 -6.41 9.14
C PRO A 116 8.97 -7.01 10.20
N LEU A 117 9.37 -7.02 11.46
CA LEU A 117 8.53 -7.57 12.54
C LEU A 117 7.18 -6.84 12.67
N THR A 118 7.23 -5.51 12.67
CA THR A 118 6.01 -4.69 12.81
C THR A 118 5.07 -4.92 11.63
N ALA A 119 5.60 -4.98 10.41
CA ALA A 119 4.79 -5.17 9.21
C ALA A 119 4.10 -6.55 9.21
N ILE A 120 4.82 -7.60 9.57
CA ILE A 120 4.30 -8.98 9.58
C ILE A 120 3.24 -9.15 10.65
N VAL A 121 3.53 -8.73 11.89
CA VAL A 121 2.58 -8.83 13.02
C VAL A 121 1.33 -8.02 12.72
N LEU A 122 1.49 -6.81 12.21
CA LEU A 122 0.38 -5.92 11.92
C LEU A 122 -0.58 -6.50 10.88
N ILE A 123 -0.06 -7.03 9.75
CA ILE A 123 -0.90 -7.67 8.74
C ILE A 123 -1.62 -8.88 9.32
N THR A 124 -0.92 -9.70 10.09
CA THR A 124 -1.50 -10.88 10.72
C THR A 124 -2.62 -10.52 11.72
N GLU A 125 -2.43 -9.45 12.51
CA GLU A 125 -3.45 -8.99 13.46
C GLU A 125 -4.66 -8.35 12.79
N ILE A 126 -4.45 -7.46 11.81
CA ILE A 126 -5.55 -6.77 11.10
C ILE A 126 -6.42 -7.77 10.34
N THR A 127 -5.81 -8.78 9.72
CA THR A 127 -6.53 -9.73 8.88
C THR A 127 -7.02 -10.95 9.63
N GLY A 128 -6.49 -11.22 10.83
CA GLY A 128 -6.81 -12.41 11.63
C GLY A 128 -6.31 -13.74 11.04
N HIS A 129 -5.54 -13.69 9.94
CA HIS A 129 -5.02 -14.86 9.24
C HIS A 129 -3.64 -15.25 9.77
N LEU A 130 -3.59 -16.02 10.87
CA LEU A 130 -2.33 -16.52 11.45
C LEU A 130 -1.52 -17.40 10.49
N GLU A 131 -2.16 -17.98 9.51
CA GLU A 131 -1.54 -18.88 8.53
C GLU A 131 -0.53 -18.17 7.63
N VAL A 132 -0.72 -16.84 7.39
CA VAL A 132 0.23 -16.04 6.59
C VAL A 132 1.45 -15.59 7.38
N PHE A 133 1.47 -15.79 8.69
CA PHE A 133 2.56 -15.30 9.56
C PHE A 133 3.91 -15.89 9.16
N TYR A 134 4.01 -17.23 9.06
CA TYR A 134 5.28 -17.89 8.72
C TYR A 134 5.75 -17.56 7.29
N PRO A 135 4.93 -17.66 6.24
CA PRO A 135 5.33 -17.24 4.90
C PRO A 135 5.76 -15.77 4.85
N SER A 136 5.08 -14.89 5.57
CA SER A 136 5.43 -13.48 5.63
C SER A 136 6.77 -13.20 6.29
N ILE A 137 7.19 -14.00 7.28
CA ILE A 137 8.54 -13.91 7.87
C ILE A 137 9.60 -14.19 6.80
N VAL A 138 9.42 -15.26 6.02
CA VAL A 138 10.39 -15.64 4.99
C VAL A 138 10.45 -14.56 3.89
N VAL A 139 9.30 -14.20 3.34
CA VAL A 139 9.23 -13.23 2.24
C VAL A 139 9.63 -11.82 2.72
N GLY A 140 9.19 -11.41 3.91
CA GLY A 140 9.56 -10.13 4.51
C GLY A 140 11.06 -10.05 4.82
N GLY A 141 11.67 -11.12 5.33
CA GLY A 141 13.11 -11.21 5.56
C GLY A 141 13.91 -11.10 4.27
N LEU A 142 13.50 -11.81 3.22
CA LEU A 142 14.11 -11.70 1.89
C LEU A 142 13.95 -10.29 1.31
N THR A 143 12.76 -9.71 1.43
CA THR A 143 12.50 -8.34 0.97
C THR A 143 13.38 -7.33 1.68
N TYR A 144 13.51 -7.45 3.01
CA TYR A 144 14.40 -6.59 3.79
C TYR A 144 15.85 -6.72 3.30
N TYR A 145 16.34 -7.95 3.12
CA TYR A 145 17.70 -8.21 2.64
C TYR A 145 17.95 -7.59 1.26
N PHE A 146 17.02 -7.80 0.30
CA PHE A 146 17.15 -7.23 -1.05
C PHE A 146 17.09 -5.70 -1.05
N THR A 147 16.24 -5.10 -0.26
CA THR A 147 16.14 -3.63 -0.18
C THR A 147 17.38 -3.01 0.48
N GLU A 148 18.01 -3.70 1.44
CA GLU A 148 19.31 -3.29 1.99
C GLU A 148 20.42 -3.39 0.93
N MET A 149 20.46 -4.50 0.21
CA MET A 149 21.45 -4.71 -0.85
C MET A 149 21.35 -3.65 -1.96
N LEU A 150 20.14 -3.18 -2.29
CA LEU A 150 19.91 -2.11 -3.27
C LEU A 150 20.15 -0.70 -2.71
N GLN A 151 20.50 -0.57 -1.42
CA GLN A 151 20.74 0.72 -0.74
C GLN A 151 19.59 1.74 -0.91
N ILE A 152 18.36 1.25 -1.04
CA ILE A 152 17.18 2.10 -1.12
C ILE A 152 16.93 2.70 0.27
N GLN A 153 16.79 4.00 0.39
CA GLN A 153 16.50 4.64 1.68
C GLN A 153 15.05 4.34 2.13
N PRO A 154 14.82 4.09 3.43
CA PRO A 154 13.47 3.94 3.96
C PRO A 154 12.66 5.22 3.76
N PHE A 155 11.38 5.07 3.46
CA PHE A 155 10.46 6.20 3.24
C PHE A 155 10.47 7.21 4.41
N ASN A 156 10.49 6.71 5.66
CA ASN A 156 10.50 7.56 6.85
C ASN A 156 11.76 8.43 6.96
N VAL A 157 12.91 7.93 6.53
CA VAL A 157 14.17 8.68 6.53
C VAL A 157 14.13 9.79 5.48
N THR A 158 13.66 9.47 4.27
CA THR A 158 13.52 10.46 3.20
C THR A 158 12.55 11.58 3.60
N LEU A 159 11.42 11.24 4.22
CA LEU A 159 10.44 12.22 4.73
C LEU A 159 11.03 13.12 5.81
N TYR A 160 11.82 12.57 6.72
CA TYR A 160 12.49 13.31 7.77
C TYR A 160 13.54 14.28 7.20
N ASP A 161 14.34 13.82 6.24
CA ASP A 161 15.34 14.64 5.58
C ASP A 161 14.69 15.80 4.80
N ASP A 162 13.59 15.56 4.09
CA ASP A 162 12.83 16.58 3.39
C ASP A 162 12.23 17.61 4.36
N MET A 163 11.70 17.16 5.50
CA MET A 163 11.14 18.03 6.52
C MET A 163 12.21 18.94 7.14
N ILE A 164 13.37 18.40 7.51
CA ILE A 164 14.47 19.19 8.08
C ILE A 164 15.03 20.21 7.08
N ASN A 165 15.10 19.84 5.81
CA ASN A 165 15.61 20.71 4.76
C ASN A 165 14.57 21.69 4.23
N SER A 166 13.32 21.63 4.70
CA SER A 166 12.27 22.57 4.30
C SER A 166 12.59 24.00 4.75
N PRO A 167 12.32 25.01 3.92
CA PRO A 167 12.57 26.41 4.25
C PRO A 167 11.84 26.84 5.54
N GLU A 168 10.62 26.34 5.75
CA GLU A 168 9.79 26.62 6.91
C GLU A 168 10.44 26.17 8.22
N PHE A 169 10.97 24.95 8.25
CA PHE A 169 11.65 24.40 9.42
C PHE A 169 12.98 25.13 9.71
N GLN A 170 13.70 25.51 8.68
CA GLN A 170 14.95 26.27 8.82
C GLN A 170 14.70 27.70 9.32
N GLU A 171 13.60 28.33 8.95
CA GLU A 171 13.19 29.63 9.49
C GLU A 171 12.79 29.54 10.96
N GLU A 172 11.96 28.56 11.34
CA GLU A 172 11.55 28.35 12.73
C GLU A 172 12.75 28.13 13.65
N LYS A 173 13.73 27.34 13.22
CA LYS A 173 14.97 27.10 13.97
C LYS A 173 15.80 28.37 14.15
N ARG A 174 15.73 29.31 13.22
CA ARG A 174 16.44 30.60 13.30
C ARG A 174 15.84 31.56 14.33
N TYR A 175 14.52 31.41 14.64
CA TYR A 175 13.82 32.24 15.64
C TYR A 175 13.89 31.64 17.06
N THR A 176 14.30 30.37 17.21
CA THR A 176 14.39 29.67 18.51
C THR A 176 15.81 29.64 19.09
N LEU A 177 16.82 30.11 18.39
CA LEU A 177 18.19 30.34 18.84
C LEU A 177 18.48 31.85 19.04
#